data_405b369e08783debadd507e296f69fa5
#
_entry.id   405b369e08783debadd507e296f69fa5
#
_cell.length_a   1.000
_cell.length_b   1.000
_cell.length_c   1.000
_cell.angle_alpha   90.00
_cell.angle_beta   90.00
_cell.angle_gamma   90.00
#
_symmetry.space_group_name_H-M   'P 1'
#
loop_
_entity.id
_entity.type
_entity.pdbx_description
1 polymer ?
#
loop_
_entity_poly.entity_id
_entity_poly.type
_entity_poly.pdbx_seq_one_letter_code
_entity_poly.pdbx_strand_id
1 'polypeptide(L)'
;ENAEIQCIPTFIAPKTTHIKGKSLVLDLGGTNYRVAIVDFDKATPTVHPNNGWKKDMSIMKSVGYTREELFKELADMIIGIKREEEMPIGYCFSYPAESVPGGDAKLLRWTKGVDIKEMVGEFIGKPLLDYLNERNKIKFTGIKVVNDTIASLFAGLTDNSYDAYIGLIVGTGTNMATFIPADKIEKLDQSCNAHGLIPVNLESGNFHPPFLTAVDDTVDAISGNPGKQRFEKAVSGMYL
;
A
#
# COMPACT_ATOMS: atom_id res chain seq x y z
N GLU A 1 -15.86 2.41 -17.32
CA GLU A 1 -16.47 1.41 -16.41
C GLU A 1 -16.12 -0.05 -16.78
N ASN A 2 -15.59 -0.31 -17.98
CA ASN A 2 -15.26 -1.66 -18.45
C ASN A 2 -13.75 -1.92 -18.60
N ALA A 3 -12.90 -1.15 -17.95
CA ALA A 3 -11.46 -1.38 -17.99
C ALA A 3 -11.07 -2.60 -17.15
N GLU A 4 -10.23 -3.48 -17.69
CA GLU A 4 -9.72 -4.66 -16.98
C GLU A 4 -8.90 -4.28 -15.74
N ILE A 5 -8.11 -3.22 -15.84
CA ILE A 5 -7.28 -2.70 -14.74
C ILE A 5 -7.83 -1.37 -14.21
N GLN A 6 -7.71 -1.17 -12.90
CA GLN A 6 -8.35 -0.02 -12.24
C GLN A 6 -7.58 1.30 -12.42
N CYS A 7 -6.25 1.27 -12.55
CA CYS A 7 -5.39 2.44 -12.70
C CYS A 7 -5.69 3.54 -11.66
N ILE A 8 -5.47 3.24 -10.38
CA ILE A 8 -5.82 4.13 -9.26
C ILE A 8 -4.74 5.22 -9.12
N PRO A 9 -5.07 6.51 -9.32
CA PRO A 9 -4.13 7.60 -9.13
C PRO A 9 -3.75 7.75 -7.65
N THR A 10 -2.52 8.22 -7.39
CA THR A 10 -2.04 8.51 -6.04
C THR A 10 -1.69 9.98 -5.91
N PHE A 11 -2.26 10.64 -4.90
CA PHE A 11 -2.07 12.09 -4.66
C PHE A 11 -0.91 12.41 -3.70
N ILE A 12 0.12 11.59 -3.71
CA ILE A 12 1.37 11.82 -3.01
C ILE A 12 2.45 12.08 -4.04
N ALA A 13 2.97 13.30 -4.07
CA ALA A 13 4.09 13.64 -4.93
C ALA A 13 5.39 13.07 -4.36
N PRO A 14 6.20 12.36 -5.15
CA PRO A 14 7.53 11.96 -4.72
C PRO A 14 8.39 13.21 -4.52
N LYS A 15 9.08 13.30 -3.39
CA LYS A 15 10.12 14.30 -3.20
C LYS A 15 11.43 13.76 -3.78
N THR A 16 11.96 14.45 -4.78
CA THR A 16 13.26 14.14 -5.39
C THR A 16 14.44 14.79 -4.67
N THR A 17 14.17 15.66 -3.68
CA THR A 17 15.17 16.31 -2.84
C THR A 17 15.42 15.53 -1.56
N HIS A 18 16.62 15.68 -0.99
CA HIS A 18 17.05 15.01 0.25
C HIS A 18 15.95 15.01 1.32
N ILE A 19 15.38 13.83 1.58
CA ILE A 19 14.52 13.58 2.72
C ILE A 19 15.41 13.52 3.96
N LYS A 20 14.99 14.18 5.03
CA LYS A 20 15.72 14.20 6.31
C LYS A 20 14.80 13.84 7.46
N GLY A 21 15.40 13.42 8.56
CA GLY A 21 14.71 13.04 9.78
C GLY A 21 14.32 11.57 9.81
N LYS A 22 13.47 11.24 10.76
CA LYS A 22 12.98 9.88 10.96
C LYS A 22 11.49 9.78 10.68
N SER A 23 11.07 8.60 10.26
CA SER A 23 9.66 8.25 10.09
C SER A 23 9.39 6.88 10.68
N LEU A 24 8.24 6.73 11.33
CA LEU A 24 7.70 5.38 11.56
C LEU A 24 7.15 4.89 10.22
N VAL A 25 7.51 3.68 9.85
CA VAL A 25 6.98 2.98 8.66
C VAL A 25 6.14 1.82 9.13
N LEU A 26 4.90 1.77 8.68
CA LEU A 26 3.97 0.67 8.86
C LEU A 26 3.71 0.03 7.50
N ASP A 27 3.86 -1.30 7.41
CA ASP A 27 3.58 -2.08 6.21
C ASP A 27 2.55 -3.15 6.55
N LEU A 28 1.35 -3.04 6.01
CA LEU A 28 0.27 -4.01 6.14
C LEU A 28 0.10 -4.79 4.84
N GLY A 29 0.80 -5.91 4.75
CA GLY A 29 0.79 -6.80 3.59
C GLY A 29 -0.29 -7.88 3.65
N GLY A 30 -0.26 -8.81 2.72
CA GLY A 30 -1.21 -9.94 2.67
C GLY A 30 -0.84 -11.12 3.56
N THR A 31 0.44 -11.27 3.91
CA THR A 31 0.97 -12.37 4.72
C THR A 31 1.53 -11.89 6.05
N ASN A 32 2.16 -10.75 6.06
CA ASN A 32 2.78 -10.17 7.25
C ASN A 32 2.45 -8.69 7.34
N TYR A 33 2.48 -8.17 8.57
CA TYR A 33 2.56 -6.74 8.83
C TYR A 33 3.83 -6.40 9.60
N ARG A 34 4.37 -5.23 9.36
CA ARG A 34 5.66 -4.79 9.88
C ARG A 34 5.57 -3.35 10.32
N VAL A 35 6.37 -3.02 11.33
CA VAL A 35 6.58 -1.64 11.76
C VAL A 35 8.05 -1.43 12.06
N ALA A 36 8.59 -0.29 11.67
CA ALA A 36 9.99 0.08 11.95
C ALA A 36 10.16 1.60 11.95
N ILE A 37 11.21 2.10 12.60
CA ILE A 37 11.67 3.47 12.40
C ILE A 37 12.75 3.45 11.31
N VAL A 38 12.59 4.33 10.33
CA VAL A 38 13.55 4.56 9.25
C VAL A 38 14.17 5.94 9.43
N ASP A 39 15.50 5.99 9.39
CA ASP A 39 16.31 7.18 9.48
C ASP A 39 16.78 7.59 8.09
N PHE A 40 16.41 8.80 7.67
CA PHE A 40 16.72 9.39 6.35
C PHE A 40 17.85 10.40 6.40
N ASP A 41 18.51 10.62 7.54
CA ASP A 41 19.62 11.57 7.66
C ASP A 41 20.91 11.06 7.05
N LYS A 42 20.98 9.78 6.71
CA LYS A 42 22.11 9.14 6.04
C LYS A 42 21.91 9.12 4.51
N ALA A 43 23.00 8.97 3.79
CA ALA A 43 22.98 8.86 2.32
C ALA A 43 22.08 7.72 1.81
N THR A 44 21.98 6.63 2.56
CA THR A 44 21.04 5.55 2.32
C THR A 44 20.11 5.45 3.54
N PRO A 45 18.77 5.46 3.34
CA PRO A 45 17.84 5.27 4.44
C PRO A 45 18.13 3.97 5.20
N THR A 46 18.16 4.04 6.51
CA THR A 46 18.49 2.87 7.35
C THR A 46 17.35 2.56 8.30
N VAL A 47 17.00 1.27 8.38
CA VAL A 47 16.09 0.77 9.41
C VAL A 47 16.84 0.78 10.74
N HIS A 48 16.25 1.37 11.76
CA HIS A 48 16.87 1.46 13.08
C HIS A 48 17.02 0.06 13.68
N PRO A 49 18.24 -0.40 14.00
CA PRO A 49 18.44 -1.71 14.61
C PRO A 49 17.66 -1.81 15.93
N ASN A 50 17.01 -2.92 16.16
CA ASN A 50 16.15 -3.21 17.32
C ASN A 50 14.85 -2.37 17.43
N ASN A 51 14.49 -1.58 16.43
CA ASN A 51 13.26 -0.80 16.38
C ASN A 51 12.36 -1.24 15.21
N GLY A 52 12.16 -2.53 15.04
CA GLY A 52 11.26 -3.09 14.05
C GLY A 52 10.61 -4.38 14.54
N TRP A 53 9.34 -4.56 14.19
CA TRP A 53 8.54 -5.74 14.50
C TRP A 53 7.91 -6.28 13.24
N LYS A 54 7.81 -7.60 13.17
CA LYS A 54 7.10 -8.31 12.10
C LYS A 54 6.20 -9.35 12.76
N LYS A 55 4.95 -9.38 12.33
CA LYS A 55 3.97 -10.40 12.74
C LYS A 55 3.24 -10.97 11.52
N ASP A 56 2.68 -12.13 11.70
CA ASP A 56 1.85 -12.83 10.72
C ASP A 56 0.42 -12.26 10.70
N MET A 57 -0.21 -12.26 9.52
CA MET A 57 -1.57 -11.74 9.29
C MET A 57 -2.69 -12.69 9.72
N SER A 58 -2.38 -13.88 10.23
CA SER A 58 -3.40 -14.92 10.50
C SER A 58 -4.50 -14.46 11.46
N ILE A 59 -4.15 -13.70 12.50
CA ILE A 59 -5.12 -13.15 13.44
C ILE A 59 -6.12 -12.21 12.77
N MET A 60 -5.68 -11.39 11.80
CA MET A 60 -6.52 -10.43 11.10
C MET A 60 -7.45 -11.09 10.05
N LYS A 61 -7.25 -12.40 9.80
CA LYS A 61 -8.10 -13.21 8.92
C LYS A 61 -9.17 -13.98 9.69
N SER A 62 -9.23 -13.81 11.01
CA SER A 62 -10.23 -14.45 11.85
C SER A 62 -11.62 -13.90 11.55
N VAL A 63 -12.61 -14.78 11.59
CA VAL A 63 -14.03 -14.38 11.38
C VAL A 63 -14.45 -13.41 12.49
N GLY A 64 -15.02 -12.28 12.11
CA GLY A 64 -15.48 -11.25 13.04
C GLY A 64 -14.41 -10.35 13.60
N TYR A 65 -13.18 -10.38 13.04
CA TYR A 65 -12.12 -9.44 13.42
C TYR A 65 -12.54 -8.01 13.11
N THR A 66 -12.39 -7.12 14.07
CA THR A 66 -12.92 -5.76 14.04
C THR A 66 -11.85 -4.70 13.74
N ARG A 67 -12.29 -3.49 13.35
CA ARG A 67 -11.41 -2.32 13.19
C ARG A 67 -10.70 -1.96 14.51
N GLU A 68 -11.41 -2.06 15.63
CA GLU A 68 -10.82 -1.75 16.96
C GLU A 68 -9.70 -2.73 17.30
N GLU A 69 -9.88 -4.02 17.00
CA GLU A 69 -8.83 -5.03 17.20
C GLU A 69 -7.63 -4.79 16.30
N LEU A 70 -7.84 -4.42 15.02
CA LEU A 70 -6.77 -4.03 14.12
C LEU A 70 -5.98 -2.83 14.65
N PHE A 71 -6.67 -1.77 15.05
CA PHE A 71 -6.01 -0.56 15.57
C PHE A 71 -5.25 -0.84 16.87
N LYS A 72 -5.84 -1.65 17.74
CA LYS A 72 -5.17 -2.09 18.97
C LYS A 72 -3.91 -2.88 18.67
N GLU A 73 -3.98 -3.85 17.77
CA GLU A 73 -2.82 -4.68 17.40
C GLU A 73 -1.68 -3.84 16.79
N LEU A 74 -2.02 -2.91 15.88
CA LEU A 74 -1.04 -1.99 15.30
C LEU A 74 -0.47 -1.03 16.35
N ALA A 75 -1.30 -0.53 17.25
CA ALA A 75 -0.88 0.35 18.33
C ALA A 75 0.07 -0.36 19.31
N ASP A 76 -0.24 -1.59 19.70
CA ASP A 76 0.60 -2.40 20.58
C ASP A 76 2.00 -2.63 19.99
N MET A 77 2.10 -2.87 18.68
CA MET A 77 3.38 -2.95 17.98
C MET A 77 4.14 -1.62 17.98
N ILE A 78 3.44 -0.52 17.69
CA ILE A 78 4.04 0.82 17.59
C ILE A 78 4.49 1.32 18.98
N ILE A 79 3.72 1.08 20.03
CA ILE A 79 4.07 1.44 21.40
C ILE A 79 5.31 0.67 21.87
N GLY A 80 5.48 -0.57 21.40
CA GLY A 80 6.66 -1.38 21.69
C GLY A 80 7.97 -0.83 21.09
N ILE A 81 7.87 0.11 20.14
CA ILE A 81 9.05 0.77 19.56
C ILE A 81 9.45 1.97 20.39
N LYS A 82 10.65 1.92 20.96
CA LYS A 82 11.20 3.04 21.71
C LYS A 82 11.46 4.23 20.79
N ARG A 83 10.84 5.37 21.07
CA ARG A 83 11.06 6.64 20.38
C ARG A 83 11.11 7.79 21.38
N GLU A 84 11.88 8.82 21.05
CA GLU A 84 12.14 9.98 21.92
C GLU A 84 11.66 11.29 21.32
N GLU A 85 11.21 11.27 20.05
CA GLU A 85 10.80 12.45 19.27
C GLU A 85 9.50 12.22 18.49
N GLU A 86 8.82 13.30 18.17
CA GLU A 86 7.70 13.28 17.25
C GLU A 86 8.17 12.97 15.83
N MET A 87 7.38 12.21 15.09
CA MET A 87 7.70 11.85 13.71
C MET A 87 6.43 11.55 12.91
N PRO A 88 6.46 11.64 11.57
CA PRO A 88 5.36 11.19 10.73
C PRO A 88 5.30 9.67 10.65
N ILE A 89 4.17 9.17 10.13
CA ILE A 89 3.97 7.77 9.76
C ILE A 89 3.86 7.65 8.24
N GLY A 90 4.69 6.78 7.65
CA GLY A 90 4.49 6.26 6.30
C GLY A 90 3.76 4.91 6.40
N TYR A 91 2.56 4.82 5.87
CA TYR A 91 1.73 3.62 5.92
C TYR A 91 1.62 2.97 4.55
N CYS A 92 2.36 1.89 4.35
CA CYS A 92 2.24 1.02 3.19
C CYS A 92 1.06 0.07 3.40
N PHE A 93 0.03 0.18 2.55
CA PHE A 93 -1.22 -0.54 2.69
C PHE A 93 -1.51 -1.34 1.41
N SER A 94 -1.32 -2.66 1.48
CA SER A 94 -1.30 -3.57 0.32
C SER A 94 -2.68 -4.10 -0.06
N TYR A 95 -3.73 -3.27 0.03
CA TYR A 95 -5.09 -3.60 -0.37
C TYR A 95 -5.65 -2.50 -1.27
N PRO A 96 -6.63 -2.81 -2.14
CA PRO A 96 -7.26 -1.82 -3.00
C PRO A 96 -7.87 -0.67 -2.19
N ALA A 97 -7.33 0.53 -2.38
CA ALA A 97 -7.77 1.74 -1.69
C ALA A 97 -7.71 2.93 -2.65
N GLU A 98 -8.69 3.81 -2.55
CA GLU A 98 -8.76 5.07 -3.28
C GLU A 98 -7.93 6.13 -2.53
N SER A 99 -6.85 6.58 -3.15
CA SER A 99 -6.06 7.70 -2.62
C SER A 99 -6.83 9.00 -2.72
N VAL A 100 -6.71 9.83 -1.68
CA VAL A 100 -7.36 11.15 -1.64
C VAL A 100 -6.33 12.28 -1.49
N PRO A 101 -6.67 13.51 -1.93
CA PRO A 101 -5.84 14.67 -1.65
C PRO A 101 -5.54 14.79 -0.15
N GLY A 102 -4.28 15.11 0.17
CA GLY A 102 -3.81 15.10 1.57
C GLY A 102 -3.04 13.84 1.96
N GLY A 103 -3.08 12.78 1.13
CA GLY A 103 -2.25 11.59 1.26
C GLY A 103 -2.79 10.54 2.23
N ASP A 104 -4.10 10.55 2.48
CA ASP A 104 -4.82 9.41 3.06
C ASP A 104 -5.44 8.56 1.95
N ALA A 105 -6.11 7.48 2.31
CA ALA A 105 -6.82 6.62 1.38
C ALA A 105 -8.09 6.06 2.01
N LYS A 106 -9.08 5.74 1.15
CA LYS A 106 -10.30 5.01 1.54
C LYS A 106 -10.23 3.57 1.07
N LEU A 107 -10.52 2.64 1.95
CA LEU A 107 -10.53 1.22 1.60
C LEU A 107 -11.68 0.91 0.64
N LEU A 108 -11.37 0.36 -0.53
CA LEU A 108 -12.39 -0.05 -1.50
C LEU A 108 -12.95 -1.44 -1.18
N ARG A 109 -12.06 -2.37 -0.85
CA ARG A 109 -12.41 -3.74 -0.47
C ARG A 109 -11.23 -4.44 0.19
N TRP A 110 -11.52 -5.42 1.00
CA TRP A 110 -10.51 -6.36 1.48
C TRP A 110 -10.21 -7.45 0.43
N THR A 111 -9.04 -8.01 0.51
CA THR A 111 -8.54 -9.14 -0.30
C THR A 111 -7.66 -10.04 0.57
N LYS A 112 -7.05 -11.08 0.00
CA LYS A 112 -6.04 -11.90 0.67
C LYS A 112 -6.53 -12.55 1.98
N GLY A 113 -7.86 -12.77 2.10
CA GLY A 113 -8.48 -13.45 3.24
C GLY A 113 -8.77 -12.57 4.47
N VAL A 114 -8.56 -11.27 4.40
CA VAL A 114 -9.00 -10.30 5.42
C VAL A 114 -10.42 -9.83 5.11
N ASP A 115 -11.27 -9.64 6.13
CA ASP A 115 -12.64 -9.11 5.98
C ASP A 115 -13.06 -8.32 7.24
N ILE A 116 -12.62 -7.08 7.32
CA ILE A 116 -13.02 -6.13 8.38
C ILE A 116 -14.03 -5.15 7.78
N LYS A 117 -15.32 -5.49 7.87
CA LYS A 117 -16.41 -4.80 7.15
C LYS A 117 -16.54 -3.33 7.49
N GLU A 118 -16.30 -2.95 8.75
CA GLU A 118 -16.43 -1.56 9.22
C GLU A 118 -15.40 -0.60 8.59
N MET A 119 -14.40 -1.12 7.90
CA MET A 119 -13.36 -0.31 7.26
C MET A 119 -13.64 -0.04 5.78
N VAL A 120 -14.54 -0.78 5.15
CA VAL A 120 -14.82 -0.59 3.72
C VAL A 120 -15.54 0.74 3.50
N GLY A 121 -14.99 1.58 2.62
CA GLY A 121 -15.46 2.95 2.36
C GLY A 121 -14.90 4.00 3.33
N GLU A 122 -14.21 3.60 4.39
CA GLU A 122 -13.68 4.49 5.42
C GLU A 122 -12.22 4.87 5.17
N PHE A 123 -11.78 5.99 5.76
CA PHE A 123 -10.39 6.40 5.76
C PHE A 123 -9.52 5.41 6.55
N ILE A 124 -8.31 5.16 6.04
CA ILE A 124 -7.35 4.20 6.62
C ILE A 124 -6.39 4.91 7.57
N GLY A 125 -5.85 6.05 7.16
CA GLY A 125 -4.75 6.71 7.86
C GLY A 125 -5.21 7.54 9.04
N LYS A 126 -6.08 8.51 8.81
CA LYS A 126 -6.47 9.47 9.86
C LYS A 126 -7.10 8.80 11.10
N PRO A 127 -8.02 7.84 11.00
CA PRO A 127 -8.55 7.17 12.19
C PRO A 127 -7.49 6.43 13.00
N LEU A 128 -6.51 5.81 12.34
CA LEU A 128 -5.39 5.16 13.02
C LEU A 128 -4.48 6.20 13.69
N LEU A 129 -4.18 7.32 13.01
CA LEU A 129 -3.38 8.41 13.58
C LEU A 129 -4.03 8.98 14.85
N ASP A 130 -5.35 9.22 14.83
CA ASP A 130 -6.09 9.73 15.96
C ASP A 130 -6.06 8.72 17.12
N TYR A 131 -6.33 7.45 16.83
CA TYR A 131 -6.26 6.35 17.81
C TYR A 131 -4.89 6.25 18.49
N LEU A 132 -3.80 6.35 17.72
CA LEU A 132 -2.44 6.34 18.23
C LEU A 132 -2.14 7.57 19.08
N ASN A 133 -2.54 8.75 18.59
CA ASN A 133 -2.25 10.01 19.27
C ASN A 133 -3.05 10.20 20.58
N GLU A 134 -4.21 9.60 20.71
CA GLU A 134 -4.92 9.55 21.99
C GLU A 134 -4.17 8.77 23.06
N ARG A 135 -3.45 7.72 22.68
CA ARG A 135 -2.81 6.74 23.57
C ARG A 135 -1.32 6.95 23.78
N ASN A 136 -0.67 7.81 23.01
CA ASN A 136 0.77 8.07 23.08
C ASN A 136 1.06 9.45 23.68
N LYS A 137 2.08 9.52 24.54
CA LYS A 137 2.60 10.81 25.08
C LYS A 137 3.30 11.62 23.98
N ILE A 138 4.20 10.96 23.23
CA ILE A 138 4.89 11.56 22.09
C ILE A 138 3.98 11.36 20.88
N LYS A 139 3.55 12.45 20.27
CA LYS A 139 2.58 12.41 19.16
C LYS A 139 3.24 12.07 17.83
N PHE A 140 2.43 11.58 16.91
CA PHE A 140 2.80 11.51 15.50
C PHE A 140 2.33 12.77 14.79
N THR A 141 3.19 13.34 13.95
CA THR A 141 2.92 14.64 13.29
C THR A 141 1.98 14.50 12.09
N GLY A 142 1.77 13.29 11.59
CA GLY A 142 0.88 13.01 10.47
C GLY A 142 1.03 11.58 9.98
N ILE A 143 0.17 11.21 9.04
CA ILE A 143 0.21 9.90 8.37
C ILE A 143 0.00 10.08 6.87
N LYS A 144 0.72 9.29 6.07
CA LYS A 144 0.52 9.17 4.63
C LYS A 144 0.34 7.70 4.28
N VAL A 145 -0.71 7.40 3.52
CA VAL A 145 -1.06 6.04 3.10
C VAL A 145 -0.71 5.86 1.62
N VAL A 146 0.06 4.84 1.31
CA VAL A 146 0.41 4.46 -0.06
C VAL A 146 0.22 2.97 -0.27
N ASN A 147 -0.11 2.58 -1.50
CA ASN A 147 -0.06 1.18 -1.90
C ASN A 147 1.39 0.68 -1.95
N ASP A 148 1.62 -0.63 -1.72
CA ASP A 148 2.94 -1.26 -1.73
C ASP A 148 3.66 -1.11 -3.08
N THR A 149 2.94 -1.16 -4.19
CA THR A 149 3.50 -0.98 -5.53
C THR A 149 3.93 0.47 -5.78
N ILE A 150 3.17 1.45 -5.26
CA ILE A 150 3.56 2.86 -5.27
C ILE A 150 4.78 3.09 -4.38
N ALA A 151 4.85 2.46 -3.21
CA ALA A 151 6.03 2.54 -2.34
C ALA A 151 7.28 1.98 -3.05
N SER A 152 7.15 0.86 -3.77
CA SER A 152 8.22 0.28 -4.59
C SER A 152 8.64 1.20 -5.74
N LEU A 153 7.68 1.85 -6.41
CA LEU A 153 7.95 2.84 -7.45
C LEU A 153 8.76 4.03 -6.89
N PHE A 154 8.38 4.55 -5.73
CA PHE A 154 9.09 5.67 -5.08
C PHE A 154 10.49 5.27 -4.61
N ALA A 155 10.69 4.04 -4.16
CA ALA A 155 12.00 3.55 -3.77
C ALA A 155 12.98 3.55 -4.96
N GLY A 156 12.50 3.29 -6.17
CA GLY A 156 13.31 3.36 -7.40
C GLY A 156 13.83 4.76 -7.73
N LEU A 157 13.14 5.82 -7.28
CA LEU A 157 13.54 7.22 -7.53
C LEU A 157 14.80 7.67 -6.76
N THR A 158 15.36 6.83 -5.91
CA THR A 158 16.66 7.09 -5.28
C THR A 158 17.83 7.03 -6.27
N ASP A 159 17.62 6.39 -7.41
CA ASP A 159 18.56 6.36 -8.54
C ASP A 159 17.96 7.16 -9.72
N ASN A 160 18.56 8.29 -10.07
CA ASN A 160 18.10 9.19 -11.12
C ASN A 160 18.70 8.86 -12.51
N SER A 161 19.27 7.69 -12.70
CA SER A 161 19.97 7.31 -13.94
C SER A 161 19.03 6.78 -15.04
N TYR A 162 17.73 6.65 -14.76
CA TYR A 162 16.74 6.08 -15.68
C TYR A 162 15.68 7.09 -16.12
N ASP A 163 15.21 6.96 -17.37
CA ASP A 163 14.18 7.83 -17.95
C ASP A 163 12.75 7.45 -17.52
N ALA A 164 12.56 6.22 -17.06
CA ALA A 164 11.26 5.71 -16.62
C ALA A 164 11.41 4.69 -15.49
N TYR A 165 10.36 4.58 -14.67
CA TYR A 165 10.33 3.69 -13.50
C TYR A 165 9.03 2.90 -13.46
N ILE A 166 9.13 1.64 -13.10
CA ILE A 166 8.00 0.76 -12.83
C ILE A 166 8.20 0.14 -11.44
N GLY A 167 7.23 0.34 -10.56
CA GLY A 167 7.11 -0.43 -9.32
C GLY A 167 6.46 -1.76 -9.64
N LEU A 168 7.10 -2.88 -9.31
CA LEU A 168 6.59 -4.24 -9.55
C LEU A 168 6.62 -5.03 -8.25
N ILE A 169 5.48 -5.62 -7.93
CA ILE A 169 5.34 -6.62 -6.88
C ILE A 169 4.96 -7.95 -7.50
N VAL A 170 5.75 -8.97 -7.22
CA VAL A 170 5.43 -10.38 -7.46
C VAL A 170 5.65 -11.12 -6.14
N GLY A 171 4.56 -11.37 -5.44
CA GLY A 171 4.56 -11.99 -4.12
C GLY A 171 3.35 -12.90 -3.97
N THR A 172 2.62 -12.81 -2.87
CA THR A 172 1.32 -13.48 -2.68
C THR A 172 0.35 -13.08 -3.79
N GLY A 173 0.32 -11.79 -4.15
CA GLY A 173 -0.37 -11.24 -5.32
C GLY A 173 0.63 -10.62 -6.30
N THR A 174 0.12 -10.05 -7.40
CA THR A 174 0.90 -9.33 -8.42
C THR A 174 0.29 -7.98 -8.69
N ASN A 175 1.14 -6.94 -8.72
CA ASN A 175 0.70 -5.59 -9.06
C ASN A 175 1.84 -4.75 -9.64
N MET A 176 1.49 -3.72 -10.41
CA MET A 176 2.42 -2.75 -11.00
C MET A 176 1.96 -1.33 -10.73
N ALA A 177 2.95 -0.42 -10.69
CA ALA A 177 2.72 1.02 -10.66
C ALA A 177 3.70 1.73 -11.58
N THR A 178 3.28 2.85 -12.16
CA THR A 178 4.12 3.71 -12.99
C THR A 178 3.65 5.16 -12.90
N PHE A 179 4.40 6.06 -13.52
CA PHE A 179 4.01 7.47 -13.65
C PHE A 179 3.24 7.66 -14.97
N ILE A 180 2.10 8.34 -14.88
CA ILE A 180 1.26 8.67 -16.05
C ILE A 180 1.02 10.19 -16.05
N PRO A 181 1.11 10.88 -17.22
CA PRO A 181 0.74 12.27 -17.30
C PRO A 181 -0.72 12.49 -16.86
N ALA A 182 -0.95 13.48 -16.01
CA ALA A 182 -2.28 13.75 -15.44
C ALA A 182 -3.35 13.96 -16.51
N ASP A 183 -2.99 14.63 -17.62
CA ASP A 183 -3.86 14.89 -18.78
C ASP A 183 -4.27 13.63 -19.56
N LYS A 184 -3.62 12.49 -19.30
CA LYS A 184 -3.94 11.18 -19.90
C LYS A 184 -4.82 10.32 -18.99
N ILE A 185 -5.15 10.78 -17.80
CA ILE A 185 -5.97 10.04 -16.83
C ILE A 185 -7.40 10.59 -16.87
N GLU A 186 -8.23 10.07 -17.77
CA GLU A 186 -9.59 10.56 -18.03
C GLU A 186 -10.51 10.60 -16.81
N LYS A 187 -10.27 9.72 -15.84
CA LYS A 187 -11.06 9.62 -14.59
C LYS A 187 -10.59 10.56 -13.48
N LEU A 188 -9.51 11.31 -13.67
CA LEU A 188 -9.14 12.35 -12.71
C LEU A 188 -10.18 13.45 -12.73
N ASP A 189 -10.73 13.77 -11.56
CA ASP A 189 -11.55 14.95 -11.40
C ASP A 189 -10.71 16.20 -11.69
N GLN A 190 -11.20 17.04 -12.60
CA GLN A 190 -10.54 18.30 -12.99
C GLN A 190 -10.36 19.26 -11.80
N SER A 191 -11.15 19.09 -10.73
CA SER A 191 -10.99 19.85 -9.47
C SER A 191 -9.72 19.47 -8.69
N CYS A 192 -9.09 18.34 -8.98
CA CYS A 192 -7.92 17.85 -8.25
C CYS A 192 -6.64 18.67 -8.49
N ASN A 193 -6.60 19.64 -9.42
CA ASN A 193 -5.42 20.44 -9.79
C ASN A 193 -4.12 19.61 -9.93
N ALA A 194 -4.26 18.37 -10.36
CA ALA A 194 -3.14 17.48 -10.53
C ALA A 194 -2.44 17.79 -11.86
N HIS A 195 -1.16 18.12 -11.82
CA HIS A 195 -0.36 18.47 -12.98
C HIS A 195 0.90 17.59 -13.08
N GLY A 196 1.40 17.41 -14.29
CA GLY A 196 2.60 16.64 -14.56
C GLY A 196 2.41 15.14 -14.45
N LEU A 197 3.42 14.44 -14.01
CA LEU A 197 3.38 12.98 -13.84
C LEU A 197 2.79 12.60 -12.49
N ILE A 198 1.79 11.73 -12.52
CA ILE A 198 1.12 11.20 -11.34
C ILE A 198 1.46 9.72 -11.19
N PRO A 199 1.82 9.25 -9.99
CA PRO A 199 1.98 7.83 -9.75
C PRO A 199 0.62 7.13 -9.77
N VAL A 200 0.52 6.05 -10.53
CA VAL A 200 -0.71 5.28 -10.71
C VAL A 200 -0.48 3.83 -10.34
N ASN A 201 -1.27 3.35 -9.40
CA ASN A 201 -1.39 1.94 -9.11
C ASN A 201 -2.29 1.30 -10.17
N LEU A 202 -1.74 0.41 -10.98
CA LEU A 202 -2.45 -0.15 -12.14
C LEU A 202 -3.52 -1.17 -11.74
N GLU A 203 -3.37 -1.88 -10.62
CA GLU A 203 -4.14 -3.08 -10.27
C GLU A 203 -4.03 -4.14 -11.37
N SER A 204 -2.78 -4.34 -11.84
CA SER A 204 -2.45 -5.14 -13.03
C SER A 204 -2.76 -6.62 -12.89
N GLY A 205 -2.95 -7.13 -11.67
CA GLY A 205 -3.40 -8.51 -11.43
C GLY A 205 -4.72 -8.85 -12.12
N ASN A 206 -5.56 -7.84 -12.38
CA ASN A 206 -6.84 -8.00 -13.08
C ASN A 206 -6.71 -8.08 -14.61
N PHE A 207 -5.55 -7.78 -15.18
CA PHE A 207 -5.32 -7.85 -16.62
C PHE A 207 -5.56 -9.27 -17.17
N HIS A 208 -6.12 -9.37 -18.36
CA HIS A 208 -6.34 -10.65 -19.06
C HIS A 208 -5.30 -10.81 -20.17
N PRO A 209 -4.17 -11.50 -19.92
CA PRO A 209 -3.12 -11.65 -20.90
C PRO A 209 -3.58 -12.49 -22.09
N PRO A 210 -3.19 -12.14 -23.33
CA PRO A 210 -3.56 -12.92 -24.52
C PRO A 210 -2.78 -14.23 -24.67
N PHE A 211 -1.79 -14.48 -23.80
CA PHE A 211 -0.88 -15.65 -23.88
C PHE A 211 -1.22 -16.73 -22.84
N LEU A 212 -2.38 -16.68 -22.19
CA LEU A 212 -2.83 -17.72 -21.26
C LEU A 212 -3.08 -19.04 -21.99
N THR A 213 -2.83 -20.13 -21.28
CA THR A 213 -2.92 -21.51 -21.78
C THR A 213 -4.13 -22.24 -21.19
N ALA A 214 -4.42 -23.44 -21.69
CA ALA A 214 -5.45 -24.32 -21.14
C ALA A 214 -5.19 -24.70 -19.66
N VAL A 215 -3.93 -24.69 -19.22
CA VAL A 215 -3.57 -24.91 -17.81
C VAL A 215 -4.05 -23.73 -16.95
N ASP A 216 -3.83 -22.51 -17.41
CA ASP A 216 -4.30 -21.29 -16.72
C ASP A 216 -5.84 -21.26 -16.64
N ASP A 217 -6.52 -21.73 -17.68
CA ASP A 217 -7.99 -21.85 -17.69
C ASP A 217 -8.48 -22.88 -16.67
N THR A 218 -7.76 -23.99 -16.53
CA THR A 218 -8.08 -25.01 -15.53
C THR A 218 -7.91 -24.48 -14.10
N VAL A 219 -6.80 -23.81 -13.83
CA VAL A 219 -6.55 -23.15 -12.52
C VAL A 219 -7.61 -22.09 -12.22
N ASP A 220 -7.96 -21.28 -13.22
CA ASP A 220 -9.00 -20.26 -13.07
C ASP A 220 -10.36 -20.87 -12.72
N ALA A 221 -10.76 -21.93 -13.42
CA ALA A 221 -12.08 -22.57 -13.23
C ALA A 221 -12.29 -23.13 -11.82
N ILE A 222 -11.23 -23.64 -11.17
CA ILE A 222 -11.29 -24.17 -9.80
C ILE A 222 -11.00 -23.12 -8.72
N SER A 223 -10.69 -21.90 -9.09
CA SER A 223 -10.40 -20.82 -8.15
C SER A 223 -11.67 -20.27 -7.49
N GLY A 224 -11.53 -19.56 -6.38
CA GLY A 224 -12.63 -18.90 -5.68
C GLY A 224 -13.27 -17.72 -6.44
N ASN A 225 -12.66 -17.28 -7.58
CA ASN A 225 -13.09 -16.13 -8.37
C ASN A 225 -12.86 -16.33 -9.88
N PRO A 226 -13.49 -17.31 -10.52
CA PRO A 226 -13.31 -17.59 -11.95
C PRO A 226 -13.50 -16.36 -12.82
N GLY A 227 -12.65 -16.21 -13.84
CA GLY A 227 -12.66 -15.09 -14.80
C GLY A 227 -12.03 -13.79 -14.30
N LYS A 228 -11.61 -13.71 -13.02
CA LYS A 228 -10.99 -12.52 -12.44
C LYS A 228 -9.52 -12.76 -12.12
N GLN A 229 -8.75 -11.65 -12.05
CA GLN A 229 -7.33 -11.66 -11.67
C GLN A 229 -6.50 -12.67 -12.48
N ARG A 230 -6.75 -12.74 -13.77
CA ARG A 230 -6.15 -13.74 -14.67
C ARG A 230 -4.63 -13.63 -14.72
N PHE A 231 -4.08 -12.42 -14.76
CA PHE A 231 -2.64 -12.21 -14.73
C PHE A 231 -2.05 -12.59 -13.36
N GLU A 232 -2.69 -12.20 -12.27
CA GLU A 232 -2.24 -12.58 -10.93
C GLU A 232 -2.19 -14.11 -10.76
N LYS A 233 -3.22 -14.83 -11.25
CA LYS A 233 -3.27 -16.29 -11.21
C LYS A 233 -2.12 -16.96 -11.96
N ALA A 234 -1.69 -16.35 -13.05
CA ALA A 234 -0.61 -16.90 -13.88
C ALA A 234 0.79 -16.69 -13.30
N VAL A 235 1.01 -15.70 -12.40
CA VAL A 235 2.38 -15.30 -12.01
C VAL A 235 2.60 -15.12 -10.51
N SER A 236 1.56 -15.15 -9.68
CA SER A 236 1.72 -14.87 -8.25
C SER A 236 1.79 -16.12 -7.37
N GLY A 237 2.50 -15.98 -6.24
CA GLY A 237 2.76 -17.09 -5.33
C GLY A 237 1.53 -17.66 -4.61
N MET A 238 0.36 -17.00 -4.68
CA MET A 238 -0.90 -17.56 -4.15
C MET A 238 -1.42 -18.72 -5.01
N TYR A 239 -1.04 -18.76 -6.29
CA TYR A 239 -1.60 -19.68 -7.28
C TYR A 239 -0.55 -20.63 -7.91
N LEU A 240 0.74 -20.44 -7.60
CA LEU A 240 1.86 -21.27 -8.12
C LEU A 240 2.26 -22.41 -7.16
#